data_e99214c913d3d1a4039d33d5b3b48fff
#
_entry.id   e99214c913d3d1a4039d33d5b3b48fff
#
_cell.length_a   1.000
_cell.length_b   1.000
_cell.length_c   1.000
_cell.angle_alpha   90.00
_cell.angle_beta   90.00
_cell.angle_gamma   90.00
#
_symmetry.space_group_name_H-M   'P 1'
#
loop_
_entity.id
_entity.type
_entity.pdbx_description
1 polymer ?
#
loop_
_entity_poly.entity_id
_entity_poly.type
_entity_poly.pdbx_seq_one_letter_code
_entity_poly.pdbx_strand_id
1 'polypeptide(L)'
;MITKFQGETIKKEVEILNADKTPADLTGCTATAGIKQGTTTTRVTPLISGNIVSIRIDDTSDMIGIYELEIKLKDTTLDIDVIARDTIVIQTSVIPDFTEVP
;
A
#
# COMPACT_ATOMS: atom_id res chain seq x y z
N MET A 1 -3.34 -8.64 -7.29
CA MET A 1 -2.84 -9.42 -6.12
C MET A 1 -1.32 -9.29 -6.04
N ILE A 2 -0.83 -9.06 -4.85
CA ILE A 2 0.61 -8.93 -4.58
C ILE A 2 1.03 -10.19 -3.82
N THR A 3 2.00 -10.92 -4.35
CA THR A 3 2.54 -12.11 -3.70
C THR A 3 3.99 -11.87 -3.35
N LYS A 4 4.33 -12.00 -2.08
CA LYS A 4 5.67 -11.79 -1.55
C LYS A 4 6.05 -12.87 -0.54
N PHE A 5 7.34 -13.02 -0.31
CA PHE A 5 7.85 -13.80 0.81
C PHE A 5 8.14 -12.90 2.01
N GLN A 6 8.17 -13.47 3.20
CA GLN A 6 8.56 -12.74 4.40
C GLN A 6 9.92 -12.07 4.19
N GLY A 7 10.03 -10.82 4.65
CA GLY A 7 11.23 -10.00 4.51
C GLY A 7 11.32 -9.19 3.23
N GLU A 8 10.50 -9.49 2.23
CA GLU A 8 10.47 -8.70 1.00
C GLU A 8 9.68 -7.41 1.18
N THR A 9 10.13 -6.35 0.52
CA THR A 9 9.43 -5.05 0.53
C THR A 9 8.17 -5.10 -0.32
N ILE A 10 7.08 -4.56 0.21
CA ILE A 10 5.82 -4.40 -0.51
C ILE A 10 5.72 -2.94 -0.97
N LYS A 11 5.43 -2.75 -2.25
CA LYS A 11 5.20 -1.42 -2.84
C LYS A 11 3.92 -1.44 -3.66
N LYS A 12 3.16 -0.36 -3.58
CA LYS A 12 1.98 -0.15 -4.43
C LYS A 12 1.91 1.32 -4.81
N GLU A 13 1.75 1.59 -6.09
CA GLU A 13 1.56 2.95 -6.61
C GLU A 13 0.22 3.05 -7.32
N VAL A 14 -0.46 4.17 -7.13
CA VAL A 14 -1.72 4.48 -7.79
C VAL A 14 -1.57 5.83 -8.49
N GLU A 15 -1.73 5.84 -9.80
CA GLU A 15 -1.74 7.06 -10.58
C GLU A 15 -3.16 7.61 -10.65
N ILE A 16 -3.35 8.85 -10.26
CA ILE A 16 -4.66 9.50 -10.26
C ILE A 16 -4.76 10.38 -11.51
N LEU A 17 -5.78 10.10 -12.31
CA LEU A 17 -6.03 10.83 -13.54
C LEU A 17 -7.39 11.52 -13.49
N ASN A 18 -7.48 12.66 -14.18
CA ASN A 18 -8.75 13.31 -14.47
C ASN A 18 -9.55 12.49 -15.49
N ALA A 19 -10.79 12.85 -15.70
CA ALA A 19 -11.66 12.17 -16.68
C ALA A 19 -11.10 12.23 -18.10
N ASP A 20 -10.35 13.28 -18.46
CA ASP A 20 -9.69 13.43 -19.74
C ASP A 20 -8.32 12.75 -19.83
N LYS A 21 -7.96 11.94 -18.81
CA LYS A 21 -6.71 11.19 -18.69
C LYS A 21 -5.46 12.05 -18.47
N THR A 22 -5.63 13.31 -18.11
CA THR A 22 -4.51 14.16 -17.68
C THR A 22 -4.20 13.92 -16.20
N PRO A 23 -2.95 14.15 -15.75
CA PRO A 23 -2.61 13.99 -14.34
C PRO A 23 -3.47 14.87 -13.45
N ALA A 24 -4.03 14.30 -12.39
CA ALA A 24 -4.84 15.03 -11.43
C ALA A 24 -3.95 15.89 -10.52
N ASP A 25 -4.48 17.04 -10.10
CA ASP A 25 -3.82 17.89 -9.11
C ASP A 25 -4.26 17.45 -7.72
N LEU A 26 -3.35 16.88 -6.95
CA LEU A 26 -3.61 16.38 -5.59
C LEU A 26 -3.23 17.38 -4.50
N THR A 27 -2.99 18.64 -4.85
CA THR A 27 -2.68 19.68 -3.87
C THR A 27 -3.82 19.81 -2.86
N GLY A 28 -3.51 19.73 -1.58
CA GLY A 28 -4.50 19.80 -0.50
C GLY A 28 -5.23 18.49 -0.22
N CYS A 29 -4.99 17.44 -1.01
CA CYS A 29 -5.53 16.12 -0.73
C CYS A 29 -4.71 15.41 0.34
N THR A 30 -5.37 14.52 1.08
CA THR A 30 -4.70 13.63 2.04
C THR A 30 -5.01 12.19 1.69
N ALA A 31 -4.06 11.32 1.97
CA ALA A 31 -4.23 9.89 1.73
C ALA A 31 -4.08 9.10 3.02
N THR A 32 -4.86 8.04 3.15
CA THR A 32 -4.72 7.06 4.22
C THR A 32 -4.67 5.67 3.62
N ALA A 33 -3.95 4.78 4.29
CA ALA A 33 -3.86 3.40 3.85
C ALA A 33 -3.79 2.47 5.05
N GLY A 34 -4.18 1.23 4.82
CA GLY A 34 -4.09 0.19 5.83
C GLY A 34 -4.12 -1.18 5.21
N ILE A 35 -3.59 -2.13 5.96
CA ILE A 35 -3.69 -3.55 5.65
C ILE A 35 -4.45 -4.25 6.77
N LYS A 36 -5.28 -5.21 6.40
CA LYS A 36 -6.13 -5.93 7.34
C LYS A 36 -5.95 -7.42 7.20
N GLN A 37 -5.76 -8.09 8.32
CA GLN A 37 -5.77 -9.54 8.40
C GLN A 37 -6.76 -9.95 9.51
N GLY A 38 -7.81 -10.70 9.14
CA GLY A 38 -8.88 -11.01 10.09
C GLY A 38 -9.53 -9.73 10.60
N THR A 39 -9.45 -9.48 11.90
CA THR A 39 -10.00 -8.28 12.54
C THR A 39 -8.94 -7.23 12.87
N THR A 40 -7.68 -7.51 12.55
CA THR A 40 -6.56 -6.61 12.87
C THR A 40 -6.24 -5.73 11.67
N THR A 41 -6.31 -4.42 11.88
CA THR A 41 -5.93 -3.43 10.86
C THR A 41 -4.66 -2.72 11.29
N THR A 42 -3.69 -2.66 10.38
CA THR A 42 -2.43 -1.95 10.58
C THR A 42 -2.39 -0.77 9.61
N ARG A 43 -2.14 0.43 10.12
CA ARG A 43 -2.01 1.62 9.28
C ARG A 43 -0.68 1.63 8.56
N VAL A 44 -0.73 2.05 7.30
CA VAL A 44 0.45 2.28 6.46
C VAL A 44 0.38 3.74 6.03
N THR A 45 1.48 4.47 6.16
CA THR A 45 1.51 5.88 5.78
C THR A 45 1.76 6.01 4.27
N PRO A 46 0.79 6.55 3.50
CA PRO A 46 1.00 6.78 2.08
C PRO A 46 1.80 8.05 1.84
N LEU A 47 2.40 8.11 0.65
CA LEU A 47 3.10 9.28 0.16
C LEU A 47 2.42 9.77 -1.11
N ILE A 48 2.15 11.08 -1.18
CA ILE A 48 1.64 11.71 -2.39
C ILE A 48 2.80 12.45 -3.07
N SER A 49 3.05 12.10 -4.32
CA SER A 49 4.06 12.76 -5.15
C SER A 49 3.45 13.06 -6.52
N GLY A 50 3.20 14.35 -6.79
CA GLY A 50 2.46 14.73 -7.99
C GLY A 50 1.06 14.14 -8.01
N ASN A 51 0.76 13.33 -9.02
CA ASN A 51 -0.52 12.63 -9.13
C ASN A 51 -0.43 11.14 -8.73
N ILE A 52 0.65 10.76 -8.06
CA ILE A 52 0.88 9.38 -7.65
C ILE A 52 0.74 9.27 -6.13
N VAL A 53 -0.08 8.33 -5.69
CA VAL A 53 -0.20 7.94 -4.29
C VAL A 53 0.46 6.58 -4.14
N SER A 54 1.45 6.48 -3.25
CA SER A 54 2.21 5.24 -3.07
C SER A 54 2.24 4.82 -1.62
N ILE A 55 2.36 3.53 -1.41
CA ILE A 55 2.66 2.94 -0.10
C ILE A 55 3.90 2.06 -0.22
N ARG A 56 4.58 1.94 0.90
CA ARG A 56 5.74 1.07 1.04
C ARG A 56 5.73 0.41 2.41
N ILE A 57 5.88 -0.90 2.43
CA ILE A 57 6.00 -1.67 3.67
C ILE A 57 7.34 -2.38 3.62
N ASP A 58 8.28 -1.94 4.46
CA ASP A 58 9.63 -2.49 4.48
C ASP A 58 9.78 -3.68 5.42
N ASP A 59 9.08 -3.66 6.55
CA ASP A 59 9.19 -4.72 7.54
C ASP A 59 8.04 -5.70 7.38
N THR A 60 8.31 -6.78 6.66
CA THR A 60 7.37 -7.87 6.44
C THR A 60 7.83 -9.18 7.10
N SER A 61 8.85 -9.13 7.94
CA SER A 61 9.45 -10.32 8.54
C SER A 61 8.49 -11.12 9.43
N ASP A 62 7.55 -10.42 10.07
CA ASP A 62 6.54 -11.04 10.93
C ASP A 62 5.18 -11.23 10.24
N MET A 63 5.09 -10.86 8.98
CA MET A 63 3.85 -11.01 8.21
C MET A 63 3.77 -12.40 7.59
N ILE A 64 2.59 -12.99 7.65
CA ILE A 64 2.31 -14.26 6.97
C ILE A 64 0.81 -14.37 6.69
N GLY A 65 0.47 -14.97 5.57
CA GLY A 65 -0.91 -15.20 5.18
C GLY A 65 -1.45 -14.13 4.27
N ILE A 66 -2.76 -13.93 4.33
CA ILE A 66 -3.49 -13.06 3.40
C ILE A 66 -3.88 -11.77 4.10
N TYR A 67 -3.56 -10.65 3.46
CA TYR A 67 -3.91 -9.31 3.91
C TYR A 67 -4.71 -8.60 2.84
N GLU A 68 -5.67 -7.76 3.25
CA GLU A 68 -6.36 -6.83 2.36
C GLU A 68 -5.78 -5.44 2.50
N LEU A 69 -5.36 -4.88 1.37
CA LEU A 69 -4.85 -3.51 1.29
C LEU A 69 -5.94 -2.58 0.80
N GLU A 70 -6.05 -1.42 1.42
CA GLU A 70 -6.94 -0.36 0.96
C GLU A 70 -6.23 0.99 1.06
N ILE A 71 -6.35 1.81 0.02
CA ILE A 71 -5.84 3.18 -0.01
C ILE A 71 -7.02 4.10 -0.28
N LYS A 72 -7.18 5.12 0.56
CA LYS A 72 -8.20 6.14 0.44
C LYS A 72 -7.58 7.51 0.19
N LEU A 73 -8.25 8.30 -0.62
CA LEU A 73 -7.88 9.68 -0.89
C LEU A 73 -9.01 10.58 -0.45
N LYS A 74 -8.69 11.61 0.33
CA LYS A 74 -9.61 12.64 0.75
C LYS A 74 -9.26 13.93 0.03
N ASP A 75 -10.20 14.45 -0.73
CA ASP A 75 -9.98 15.66 -1.52
C ASP A 75 -10.20 16.94 -0.71
N THR A 76 -10.07 18.10 -1.37
CA THR A 76 -10.21 19.40 -0.71
C THR A 76 -11.64 19.72 -0.30
N THR A 77 -12.62 19.00 -0.83
CA THR A 77 -14.03 19.14 -0.44
C THR A 77 -14.43 18.16 0.66
N LEU A 78 -13.45 17.41 1.20
CA LEU A 78 -13.61 16.42 2.26
C LEU A 78 -14.32 15.14 1.81
N ASP A 79 -14.49 14.94 0.50
CA ASP A 79 -15.00 13.71 -0.07
C ASP A 79 -13.90 12.63 -0.02
N ILE A 80 -14.29 11.42 0.33
CA ILE A 80 -13.36 10.31 0.50
C ILE A 80 -13.65 9.27 -0.56
N ASP A 81 -12.63 8.89 -1.32
CA ASP A 81 -12.70 7.83 -2.32
C ASP A 81 -11.71 6.71 -1.99
N VAL A 82 -12.14 5.47 -2.21
CA VAL A 82 -11.23 4.33 -2.21
C VAL A 82 -10.58 4.30 -3.59
N ILE A 83 -9.28 4.55 -3.62
CA ILE A 83 -8.54 4.65 -4.89
C ILE A 83 -7.80 3.35 -5.23
N ALA A 84 -7.62 2.46 -4.27
CA ALA A 84 -7.04 1.15 -4.51
C ALA A 84 -7.49 0.15 -3.47
N ARG A 85 -7.69 -1.07 -3.91
CA ARG A 85 -7.85 -2.27 -3.08
C ARG A 85 -7.03 -3.36 -3.70
N ASP A 86 -6.33 -4.11 -2.88
CA ASP A 86 -5.55 -5.24 -3.36
C ASP A 86 -5.44 -6.31 -2.27
N THR A 87 -5.16 -7.52 -2.69
CA THR A 87 -4.88 -8.63 -1.79
C THR A 87 -3.38 -8.88 -1.77
N ILE A 88 -2.81 -8.96 -0.58
CA ILE A 88 -1.40 -9.25 -0.37
C ILE A 88 -1.29 -10.65 0.23
N VAL A 89 -0.50 -11.52 -0.40
CA VAL A 89 -0.22 -12.86 0.10
C VAL A 89 1.25 -12.91 0.50
N ILE A 90 1.51 -13.16 1.77
CA ILE A 90 2.87 -13.30 2.30
C ILE A 90 3.12 -14.76 2.61
N GLN A 91 4.13 -15.32 1.97
CA GLN A 91 4.53 -16.72 2.12
C GLN A 91 5.74 -16.83 3.04
N THR A 92 5.85 -17.96 3.71
CA THR A 92 7.00 -18.23 4.58
C THR A 92 8.28 -18.30 3.77
N SER A 93 9.30 -17.60 4.24
CA SER A 93 10.64 -17.67 3.65
C SER A 93 11.47 -18.74 4.34
N VAL A 94 12.32 -19.40 3.56
CA VAL A 94 13.30 -20.36 4.10
C VAL A 94 14.37 -19.62 4.90
N ILE A 95 14.71 -18.42 4.44
CA ILE A 95 15.62 -17.51 5.16
C ILE A 95 14.75 -16.42 5.78
N PRO A 96 14.56 -16.40 7.11
CA PRO A 96 13.60 -15.49 7.75
C PRO A 96 13.99 -14.04 7.67
N ASP A 97 15.25 -13.76 7.36
CA ASP A 97 15.76 -12.40 7.29
C ASP A 97 16.81 -12.32 6.19
N PHE A 98 17.12 -11.09 5.75
CA PHE A 98 18.22 -10.90 4.81
C PHE A 98 19.53 -10.99 5.56
N THR A 99 20.14 -12.18 5.54
CA THR A 99 21.41 -12.43 6.18
C THR A 99 22.45 -12.82 5.15
N GLU A 100 23.69 -12.41 5.40
CA GLU A 100 24.80 -12.84 4.60
C GLU A 100 25.06 -14.33 4.85
N VAL A 101 25.14 -15.09 3.77
CA VAL A 101 25.46 -16.52 3.86
C VAL A 101 26.97 -16.64 3.86
N PRO A 102 27.56 -17.30 4.89
CA PRO A 102 29.01 -17.51 4.92
C PRO A 102 29.51 -18.34 3.75
#